data_f7e0409f4381a22ac78a6bc166817ed3
#
_entry.id   f7e0409f4381a22ac78a6bc166817ed3
#
_cell.length_a   1.000
_cell.length_b   1.000
_cell.length_c   1.000
_cell.angle_alpha   90.00
_cell.angle_beta   90.00
_cell.angle_gamma   90.00
#
_symmetry.space_group_name_H-M   'P 1'
#
loop_
_entity.id
_entity.type
_entity.pdbx_description
1 polymer ?
#
loop_
_entity_poly.entity_id
_entity_poly.type
_entity_poly.pdbx_seq_one_letter_code
_entity_poly.pdbx_strand_id
1 'polypeptide(L)'
;MTAIDLGESARPGRAAPPSRRRMMCALLGLGLPAAWAADPQLPVATALADHLKVALQRKEPLLVMVSLAGCPFCKAVRESHLAPMQREQGLQVVQVDMMSGQPLRDFRGAVQTHTQQIESWAVRIAPTVLFFGRDAVELVPRLTGGYLPDFYGAYLDQRLETARKALA
;
A
#
# COMPACT_ATOMS: atom_id res chain seq x y z
N MET A 1 18.56 28.48 -95.47
CA MET A 1 19.24 27.49 -96.32
C MET A 1 19.39 26.23 -95.45
N THR A 2 18.63 25.20 -95.88
CA THR A 2 19.01 23.79 -95.96
C THR A 2 19.21 23.10 -94.61
N ALA A 3 18.30 22.36 -94.13
CA ALA A 3 17.73 21.06 -94.52
C ALA A 3 18.38 19.86 -93.83
N ILE A 4 17.49 18.95 -93.50
CA ILE A 4 17.63 17.47 -93.49
C ILE A 4 18.03 16.90 -92.14
N ASP A 5 17.20 16.20 -91.42
CA ASP A 5 16.34 15.05 -91.62
C ASP A 5 16.97 13.71 -91.10
N LEU A 6 16.12 12.94 -90.55
CA LEU A 6 16.15 11.47 -90.35
C LEU A 6 16.96 10.83 -89.24
N GLY A 7 16.26 10.08 -88.50
CA GLY A 7 16.80 8.95 -87.77
C GLY A 7 15.99 8.36 -86.66
N GLU A 8 14.78 7.97 -86.93
CA GLU A 8 14.03 6.93 -86.32
C GLU A 8 14.87 5.71 -85.92
N SER A 9 14.81 5.27 -84.69
CA SER A 9 14.94 3.87 -84.37
C SER A 9 14.39 3.52 -83.01
N ALA A 10 13.26 2.90 -83.03
CA ALA A 10 12.61 2.26 -81.92
C ALA A 10 13.42 1.06 -81.43
N ARG A 11 13.56 0.90 -80.12
CA ARG A 11 13.94 -0.36 -79.47
C ARG A 11 13.15 -0.63 -78.20
N PRO A 12 12.75 -1.88 -77.99
CA PRO A 12 11.68 -2.25 -77.06
C PRO A 12 12.17 -2.39 -75.61
N GLY A 13 11.19 -2.17 -74.79
CA GLY A 13 11.00 -2.61 -73.42
C GLY A 13 12.12 -3.30 -72.65
N ARG A 14 12.49 -2.67 -71.56
CA ARG A 14 13.01 -3.38 -70.39
C ARG A 14 12.10 -3.16 -69.22
N ALA A 15 11.49 -4.26 -68.79
CA ALA A 15 10.66 -4.32 -67.57
C ALA A 15 11.46 -3.90 -66.35
N ALA A 16 10.94 -2.94 -65.60
CA ALA A 16 11.48 -2.56 -64.32
C ALA A 16 11.21 -3.66 -63.27
N PRO A 17 12.15 -4.02 -62.40
CA PRO A 17 11.92 -4.95 -61.32
C PRO A 17 10.99 -4.36 -60.25
N PRO A 18 10.19 -5.19 -59.55
CA PRO A 18 9.25 -4.73 -58.53
C PRO A 18 9.99 -4.13 -57.36
N SER A 19 9.58 -2.91 -57.03
CA SER A 19 10.05 -2.19 -55.83
C SER A 19 9.73 -3.03 -54.60
N ARG A 20 10.77 -3.43 -53.90
CA ARG A 20 10.66 -4.04 -52.56
C ARG A 20 9.98 -3.01 -51.66
N ARG A 21 8.67 -3.24 -51.40
CA ARG A 21 7.96 -2.58 -50.34
C ARG A 21 8.70 -2.86 -49.04
N ARG A 22 9.45 -1.89 -48.57
CA ARG A 22 9.97 -1.86 -47.20
C ARG A 22 8.77 -1.82 -46.27
N MET A 23 8.46 -2.97 -45.73
CA MET A 23 7.49 -3.16 -44.65
C MET A 23 8.14 -2.55 -43.41
N MET A 24 7.82 -1.27 -43.18
CA MET A 24 8.15 -0.57 -41.95
C MET A 24 7.28 -1.14 -40.84
N CYS A 25 7.81 -2.11 -40.10
CA CYS A 25 7.21 -2.53 -38.83
C CYS A 25 7.29 -1.36 -37.87
N ALA A 26 6.21 -0.60 -37.74
CA ALA A 26 6.02 0.34 -36.65
C ALA A 26 5.85 -0.51 -35.37
N LEU A 27 6.94 -0.65 -34.61
CA LEU A 27 6.90 -1.12 -33.24
C LEU A 27 6.16 -0.04 -32.43
N LEU A 28 4.86 -0.20 -32.29
CA LEU A 28 4.08 0.49 -31.26
C LEU A 28 4.60 0.00 -29.90
N GLY A 29 5.56 0.72 -29.36
CA GLY A 29 5.97 0.59 -27.97
C GLY A 29 4.78 0.91 -27.07
N LEU A 30 4.06 -0.11 -26.60
CA LEU A 30 3.15 0.02 -25.48
C LEU A 30 3.99 0.39 -24.25
N GLY A 31 4.17 1.68 -24.03
CA GLY A 31 4.67 2.21 -22.77
C GLY A 31 3.67 1.84 -21.68
N LEU A 32 3.98 0.78 -20.92
CA LEU A 32 3.27 0.50 -19.69
C LEU A 32 3.44 1.72 -18.78
N PRO A 33 2.34 2.34 -18.31
CA PRO A 33 2.47 3.38 -17.32
C PRO A 33 3.19 2.76 -16.11
N ALA A 34 4.32 3.35 -15.71
CA ALA A 34 4.94 3.04 -14.44
C ALA A 34 3.89 3.34 -13.37
N ALA A 35 3.25 2.30 -12.85
CA ALA A 35 2.41 2.44 -11.69
C ALA A 35 3.31 2.96 -10.57
N TRP A 36 3.20 4.23 -10.26
CA TRP A 36 3.80 4.78 -9.06
C TRP A 36 3.20 4.01 -7.90
N ALA A 37 4.01 3.18 -7.27
CA ALA A 37 3.60 2.47 -6.06
C ALA A 37 3.25 3.56 -5.04
N ALA A 38 1.96 3.72 -4.78
CA ALA A 38 1.50 4.60 -3.71
C ALA A 38 2.18 4.14 -2.41
N ASP A 39 2.61 5.10 -1.59
CA ASP A 39 3.17 4.78 -0.28
C ASP A 39 2.23 3.80 0.44
N PRO A 40 2.76 2.72 1.02
CA PRO A 40 1.93 1.70 1.66
C PRO A 40 1.17 2.31 2.83
N GLN A 41 -0.14 2.49 2.65
CA GLN A 41 -1.03 3.05 3.65
C GLN A 41 -1.73 1.91 4.40
N LEU A 42 -1.95 2.12 5.71
CA LEU A 42 -2.83 1.26 6.49
C LEU A 42 -4.28 1.75 6.34
N PRO A 43 -5.27 0.87 6.36
CA PRO A 43 -6.67 1.26 6.42
C PRO A 43 -6.93 2.13 7.65
N VAL A 44 -7.59 3.26 7.45
CA VAL A 44 -8.07 4.10 8.56
C VAL A 44 -9.26 3.42 9.21
N ALA A 45 -9.24 3.29 10.53
CA ALA A 45 -10.29 2.62 11.27
C ALA A 45 -11.60 3.43 11.24
N THR A 46 -12.70 2.79 10.84
CA THR A 46 -14.05 3.36 10.87
C THR A 46 -14.95 2.63 11.85
N ALA A 47 -14.71 1.33 12.10
CA ALA A 47 -15.45 0.50 13.04
C ALA A 47 -14.52 -0.56 13.65
N LEU A 48 -14.09 -0.34 14.88
CA LEU A 48 -13.09 -1.22 15.53
C LEU A 48 -13.62 -2.63 15.77
N ALA A 49 -14.91 -2.76 16.11
CA ALA A 49 -15.53 -4.07 16.34
C ALA A 49 -15.52 -4.95 15.09
N ASP A 50 -15.74 -4.36 13.91
CA ASP A 50 -15.75 -5.10 12.65
C ASP A 50 -14.34 -5.60 12.30
N HIS A 51 -13.33 -4.75 12.47
CA HIS A 51 -11.93 -5.14 12.28
C HIS A 51 -11.49 -6.22 13.26
N LEU A 52 -11.89 -6.10 14.53
CA LEU A 52 -11.59 -7.11 15.55
C LEU A 52 -12.24 -8.46 15.20
N LYS A 53 -13.50 -8.45 14.78
CA LYS A 53 -14.19 -9.67 14.34
C LYS A 53 -13.43 -10.39 13.22
N VAL A 54 -12.96 -9.65 12.21
CA VAL A 54 -12.18 -10.22 11.10
C VAL A 54 -10.85 -10.80 11.59
N ALA A 55 -10.16 -10.10 12.50
CA ALA A 55 -8.92 -10.60 13.10
C ALA A 55 -9.14 -11.92 13.86
N LEU A 56 -10.16 -11.95 14.74
CA LEU A 56 -10.47 -13.13 15.56
C LEU A 56 -10.92 -14.34 14.73
N GLN A 57 -11.59 -14.15 13.59
CA GLN A 57 -11.92 -15.25 12.67
C GLN A 57 -10.67 -15.95 12.14
N ARG A 58 -9.55 -15.24 12.06
CA ARG A 58 -8.25 -15.78 11.66
C ARG A 58 -7.41 -16.23 12.84
N LYS A 59 -7.92 -16.16 14.05
CA LYS A 59 -7.19 -16.42 15.31
C LYS A 59 -5.96 -15.50 15.49
N GLU A 60 -6.08 -14.30 14.98
CA GLU A 60 -5.05 -13.27 15.04
C GLU A 60 -5.52 -12.09 15.91
N PRO A 61 -4.60 -11.35 16.54
CA PRO A 61 -4.96 -10.09 17.18
C PRO A 61 -5.29 -9.01 16.15
N LEU A 62 -6.15 -8.07 16.53
CA LEU A 62 -6.26 -6.81 15.80
C LEU A 62 -5.12 -5.88 16.22
N LEU A 63 -4.31 -5.45 15.27
CA LEU A 63 -3.29 -4.43 15.48
C LEU A 63 -3.87 -3.06 15.18
N VAL A 64 -3.76 -2.14 16.13
CA VAL A 64 -4.18 -0.75 15.95
C VAL A 64 -2.98 0.16 16.09
N MET A 65 -2.64 0.85 15.01
CA MET A 65 -1.57 1.85 15.02
C MET A 65 -2.15 3.23 15.34
N VAL A 66 -1.74 3.83 16.43
CA VAL A 66 -1.95 5.26 16.68
C VAL A 66 -0.87 6.03 15.95
N SER A 67 -1.29 6.90 15.04
CA SER A 67 -0.43 7.69 14.16
C SER A 67 -0.66 9.18 14.36
N LEU A 68 0.27 9.98 13.87
CA LEU A 68 0.16 11.44 13.81
C LEU A 68 0.54 11.91 12.40
N ALA A 69 -0.23 12.83 11.84
CA ALA A 69 0.08 13.41 10.54
C ALA A 69 1.47 14.08 10.55
N GLY A 70 2.24 13.85 9.49
CA GLY A 70 3.59 14.40 9.36
C GLY A 70 4.67 13.78 10.25
N CYS A 71 4.35 12.71 10.99
CA CYS A 71 5.30 12.04 11.88
C CYS A 71 6.22 11.07 11.09
N PRO A 72 7.53 11.32 11.00
CA PRO A 72 8.44 10.46 10.26
C PRO A 72 8.59 9.06 10.87
N PHE A 73 8.54 8.94 12.19
CA PHE A 73 8.58 7.64 12.87
C PHE A 73 7.31 6.83 12.60
N CYS A 74 6.14 7.49 12.52
CA CYS A 74 4.90 6.83 12.14
C CYS A 74 4.98 6.30 10.70
N LYS A 75 5.56 7.09 9.79
CA LYS A 75 5.81 6.66 8.42
C LYS A 75 6.70 5.41 8.40
N ALA A 76 7.84 5.43 9.09
CA ALA A 76 8.77 4.31 9.15
C ALA A 76 8.11 3.03 9.70
N VAL A 77 7.39 3.10 10.82
CA VAL A 77 6.69 1.95 11.42
C VAL A 77 5.62 1.38 10.47
N ARG A 78 4.86 2.25 9.83
CA ARG A 78 3.83 1.84 8.86
C ARG A 78 4.43 1.12 7.66
N GLU A 79 5.41 1.73 7.01
CA GLU A 79 5.91 1.27 5.71
C GLU A 79 6.89 0.12 5.83
N SER A 80 7.75 0.12 6.86
CA SER A 80 8.78 -0.89 7.02
C SER A 80 8.32 -2.13 7.80
N HIS A 81 7.22 -2.03 8.57
CA HIS A 81 6.75 -3.14 9.41
C HIS A 81 5.28 -3.48 9.20
N LEU A 82 4.35 -2.58 9.54
CA LEU A 82 2.93 -2.94 9.64
C LEU A 82 2.28 -3.22 8.29
N ALA A 83 2.57 -2.42 7.26
CA ALA A 83 2.00 -2.65 5.94
C ALA A 83 2.55 -3.92 5.27
N PRO A 84 3.84 -4.28 5.37
CA PRO A 84 4.32 -5.59 4.98
C PRO A 84 3.62 -6.75 5.71
N MET A 85 3.50 -6.69 7.03
CA MET A 85 2.80 -7.72 7.82
C MET A 85 1.34 -7.88 7.39
N GLN A 86 0.63 -6.78 7.11
CA GLN A 86 -0.73 -6.84 6.60
C GLN A 86 -0.81 -7.55 5.24
N ARG A 87 0.09 -7.23 4.31
CA ARG A 87 0.07 -7.79 2.96
C ARG A 87 0.54 -9.24 2.91
N GLU A 88 1.61 -9.56 3.64
CA GLU A 88 2.30 -10.85 3.55
C GLU A 88 1.71 -11.90 4.48
N GLN A 89 1.30 -11.49 5.68
CA GLN A 89 0.76 -12.38 6.70
C GLN A 89 -0.77 -12.30 6.81
N GLY A 90 -1.42 -11.34 6.12
CA GLY A 90 -2.87 -11.17 6.18
C GLY A 90 -3.38 -10.65 7.54
N LEU A 91 -2.50 -10.05 8.35
CA LEU A 91 -2.89 -9.48 9.64
C LEU A 91 -3.89 -8.34 9.46
N GLN A 92 -4.84 -8.25 10.40
CA GLN A 92 -5.71 -7.09 10.50
C GLN A 92 -4.95 -5.96 11.21
N VAL A 93 -4.56 -4.97 10.43
CA VAL A 93 -3.89 -3.77 10.93
C VAL A 93 -4.68 -2.56 10.48
N VAL A 94 -5.03 -1.68 11.41
CA VAL A 94 -5.74 -0.43 11.12
C VAL A 94 -5.04 0.76 11.78
N GLN A 95 -5.27 1.94 11.24
CA GLN A 95 -4.72 3.18 11.76
C GLN A 95 -5.80 4.04 12.40
N VAL A 96 -5.46 4.66 13.54
CA VAL A 96 -6.26 5.71 14.21
C VAL A 96 -5.35 6.92 14.35
N ASP A 97 -5.83 8.10 13.93
CA ASP A 97 -4.99 9.29 13.83
C ASP A 97 -5.21 10.25 14.99
N MET A 98 -4.11 10.64 15.66
CA MET A 98 -4.11 11.67 16.67
C MET A 98 -4.58 13.00 16.07
N MET A 99 -5.28 13.81 16.88
CA MET A 99 -5.80 15.11 16.47
C MET A 99 -6.78 15.07 15.30
N SER A 100 -7.36 13.90 15.00
CA SER A 100 -8.35 13.75 13.93
C SER A 100 -9.78 13.73 14.49
N GLY A 101 -10.61 14.59 13.93
CA GLY A 101 -12.05 14.63 14.20
C GLY A 101 -12.86 13.63 13.38
N GLN A 102 -12.23 12.73 12.62
CA GLN A 102 -12.94 11.73 11.84
C GLN A 102 -13.76 10.80 12.75
N PRO A 103 -15.00 10.44 12.36
CA PRO A 103 -15.83 9.56 13.14
C PRO A 103 -15.31 8.12 13.11
N LEU A 104 -15.43 7.46 14.25
CA LEU A 104 -15.05 6.07 14.46
C LEU A 104 -16.09 5.41 15.35
N ARG A 105 -16.53 4.21 15.03
CA ARG A 105 -17.27 3.34 15.95
C ARG A 105 -16.28 2.52 16.77
N ASP A 106 -16.40 2.65 18.09
CA ASP A 106 -15.55 1.90 19.01
C ASP A 106 -15.87 0.40 19.04
N PHE A 107 -15.25 -0.34 19.94
CA PHE A 107 -15.51 -1.79 20.12
C PHE A 107 -16.91 -2.12 20.64
N ARG A 108 -17.62 -1.16 21.21
CA ARG A 108 -19.00 -1.30 21.72
C ARG A 108 -20.05 -0.75 20.76
N GLY A 109 -19.60 -0.19 19.62
CA GLY A 109 -20.46 0.41 18.61
C GLY A 109 -20.79 1.89 18.85
N ALA A 110 -20.28 2.52 19.93
CA ALA A 110 -20.48 3.93 20.19
C ALA A 110 -19.68 4.77 19.17
N VAL A 111 -20.29 5.84 18.68
CA VAL A 111 -19.65 6.76 17.73
C VAL A 111 -18.88 7.82 18.51
N GLN A 112 -17.62 7.96 18.18
CA GLN A 112 -16.74 8.98 18.72
C GLN A 112 -15.71 9.40 17.67
N THR A 113 -14.84 10.36 17.95
CA THR A 113 -13.76 10.74 17.05
C THR A 113 -12.51 9.89 17.30
N HIS A 114 -11.59 9.88 16.34
CA HIS A 114 -10.27 9.26 16.53
C HIS A 114 -9.56 9.81 17.76
N THR A 115 -9.59 11.14 17.94
CA THR A 115 -8.99 11.80 19.12
C THR A 115 -9.60 11.24 20.41
N GLN A 116 -10.92 11.20 20.53
CA GLN A 116 -11.59 10.68 21.72
C GLN A 116 -11.27 9.22 22.00
N GLN A 117 -11.20 8.41 20.94
CA GLN A 117 -10.81 7.01 21.07
C GLN A 117 -9.38 6.85 21.60
N ILE A 118 -8.44 7.63 21.08
CA ILE A 118 -7.04 7.63 21.52
C ILE A 118 -6.91 8.08 22.98
N GLU A 119 -7.67 9.11 23.37
CA GLU A 119 -7.75 9.58 24.75
C GLU A 119 -8.29 8.51 25.69
N SER A 120 -9.33 7.76 25.27
CA SER A 120 -9.90 6.65 26.06
C SER A 120 -8.90 5.52 26.31
N TRP A 121 -7.95 5.33 25.41
CA TRP A 121 -6.84 4.39 25.57
C TRP A 121 -5.66 4.98 26.35
N ALA A 122 -5.73 6.25 26.76
CA ALA A 122 -4.64 6.97 27.40
C ALA A 122 -3.33 6.95 26.59
N VAL A 123 -3.42 6.95 25.25
CA VAL A 123 -2.26 7.03 24.37
C VAL A 123 -1.88 8.50 24.16
N ARG A 124 -0.61 8.83 24.43
CA ARG A 124 -0.09 10.20 24.34
C ARG A 124 1.07 10.36 23.37
N ILE A 125 1.55 9.27 22.80
CA ILE A 125 2.74 9.23 21.96
C ILE A 125 2.40 8.49 20.66
N ALA A 126 2.83 9.02 19.52
CA ALA A 126 2.79 8.35 18.24
C ALA A 126 4.22 8.12 17.70
N PRO A 127 4.47 6.99 17.03
CA PRO A 127 3.57 5.86 16.86
C PRO A 127 3.35 5.07 18.17
N THR A 128 2.17 4.49 18.33
CA THR A 128 1.92 3.44 19.33
C THR A 128 1.14 2.32 18.66
N VAL A 129 1.54 1.07 18.87
CA VAL A 129 0.84 -0.11 18.36
C VAL A 129 0.22 -0.87 19.51
N LEU A 130 -1.11 -1.08 19.44
CA LEU A 130 -1.90 -1.82 20.40
C LEU A 130 -2.33 -3.16 19.77
N PHE A 131 -2.50 -4.20 20.60
CA PHE A 131 -2.81 -5.56 20.18
C PHE A 131 -4.08 -6.01 20.91
N PHE A 132 -5.21 -5.98 20.20
CA PHE A 132 -6.52 -6.32 20.79
C PHE A 132 -6.93 -7.76 20.49
N GLY A 133 -7.46 -8.40 21.50
CA GLY A 133 -8.05 -9.74 21.43
C GLY A 133 -9.53 -9.75 21.74
N ARG A 134 -10.04 -10.93 22.17
CA ARG A 134 -11.44 -11.10 22.58
C ARG A 134 -11.83 -10.04 23.60
N ASP A 135 -13.07 -9.61 23.54
CA ASP A 135 -13.64 -8.59 24.44
C ASP A 135 -12.90 -7.24 24.39
N ALA A 136 -12.19 -6.97 23.30
CA ALA A 136 -11.39 -5.75 23.09
C ALA A 136 -10.33 -5.51 24.19
N VAL A 137 -9.80 -6.59 24.75
CA VAL A 137 -8.73 -6.52 25.75
C VAL A 137 -7.38 -6.42 25.06
N GLU A 138 -6.51 -5.54 25.54
CA GLU A 138 -5.11 -5.53 25.10
C GLU A 138 -4.41 -6.80 25.60
N LEU A 139 -3.92 -7.61 24.68
CA LEU A 139 -3.34 -8.92 24.96
C LEU A 139 -1.92 -8.85 25.51
N VAL A 140 -1.21 -7.80 25.15
CA VAL A 140 0.20 -7.58 25.49
C VAL A 140 0.45 -6.09 25.72
N PRO A 141 1.53 -5.72 26.44
CA PRO A 141 1.91 -4.33 26.55
C PRO A 141 2.11 -3.69 25.17
N ARG A 142 1.46 -2.55 24.96
CA ARG A 142 1.56 -1.77 23.71
C ARG A 142 3.00 -1.42 23.38
N LEU A 143 3.31 -1.30 22.11
CA LEU A 143 4.61 -0.86 21.64
C LEU A 143 4.55 0.64 21.38
N THR A 144 5.17 1.43 22.24
CA THR A 144 5.13 2.89 22.24
C THR A 144 6.40 3.48 21.65
N GLY A 145 6.26 4.41 20.72
CA GLY A 145 7.37 5.04 20.01
C GLY A 145 7.90 4.21 18.84
N GLY A 146 8.74 4.82 18.02
CA GLY A 146 9.38 4.18 16.87
C GLY A 146 10.88 4.45 16.86
N TYR A 147 11.46 4.63 18.03
CA TYR A 147 12.76 5.26 18.18
C TYR A 147 13.96 4.34 17.95
N LEU A 148 13.79 3.02 17.97
CA LEU A 148 14.88 2.07 17.77
C LEU A 148 14.64 1.27 16.47
N PRO A 149 14.94 1.84 15.29
CA PRO A 149 14.64 1.20 14.01
C PRO A 149 15.19 -0.22 13.90
N ASP A 150 16.43 -0.43 14.38
CA ASP A 150 17.14 -1.70 14.26
C ASP A 150 16.51 -2.83 15.07
N PHE A 151 15.76 -2.50 16.13
CA PHE A 151 15.15 -3.49 17.01
C PHE A 151 13.62 -3.47 16.97
N TYR A 152 13.02 -2.48 16.34
CA TYR A 152 11.56 -2.32 16.34
C TYR A 152 10.84 -3.54 15.81
N GLY A 153 11.32 -4.09 14.69
CA GLY A 153 10.76 -5.32 14.10
C GLY A 153 10.78 -6.49 15.09
N ALA A 154 11.91 -6.73 15.75
CA ALA A 154 12.03 -7.82 16.71
C ALA A 154 11.07 -7.66 17.91
N TYR A 155 10.90 -6.44 18.41
CA TYR A 155 9.92 -6.18 19.48
C TYR A 155 8.48 -6.37 19.00
N LEU A 156 8.16 -5.92 17.78
CA LEU A 156 6.85 -6.10 17.19
C LEU A 156 6.52 -7.59 17.01
N ASP A 157 7.45 -8.38 16.48
CA ASP A 157 7.31 -9.81 16.30
C ASP A 157 7.12 -10.53 17.63
N GLN A 158 7.92 -10.19 18.65
CA GLN A 158 7.77 -10.75 19.99
C GLN A 158 6.39 -10.45 20.60
N ARG A 159 5.89 -9.21 20.45
CA ARG A 159 4.54 -8.84 20.93
C ARG A 159 3.46 -9.61 20.20
N LEU A 160 3.60 -9.72 18.88
CA LEU A 160 2.65 -10.45 18.05
C LEU A 160 2.60 -11.94 18.42
N GLU A 161 3.75 -12.58 18.59
CA GLU A 161 3.82 -13.98 19.01
C GLU A 161 3.16 -14.19 20.38
N THR A 162 3.45 -13.31 21.33
CA THR A 162 2.84 -13.36 22.66
C THR A 162 1.33 -13.15 22.61
N ALA A 163 0.86 -12.20 21.78
CA ALA A 163 -0.56 -11.96 21.58
C ALA A 163 -1.29 -13.15 20.94
N ARG A 164 -0.65 -13.82 19.96
CA ARG A 164 -1.16 -15.06 19.36
C ARG A 164 -1.32 -16.18 20.39
N LYS A 165 -0.31 -16.37 21.26
CA LYS A 165 -0.39 -17.35 22.35
C LYS A 165 -1.54 -17.06 23.32
N ALA A 166 -1.84 -15.80 23.58
CA ALA A 166 -2.95 -15.40 24.44
C ALA A 166 -4.34 -15.63 23.80
N LEU A 167 -4.39 -15.82 22.48
CA LEU A 167 -5.63 -16.09 21.73
C LEU A 167 -5.89 -17.59 21.52
N ALA A 168 -4.86 -18.41 21.63
CA ALA A 168 -4.97 -19.86 21.44
C ALA A 168 -5.76 -20.53 22.56
#